data_533d1710fb9b239fbd3bcee2933122c8
#
_entry.id   533d1710fb9b239fbd3bcee2933122c8
#
_cell.length_a   1.000
_cell.length_b   1.000
_cell.length_c   1.000
_cell.angle_alpha   90.00
_cell.angle_beta   90.00
_cell.angle_gamma   90.00
#
_symmetry.space_group_name_H-M   'P 1'
#
loop_
_entity.id
_entity.type
_entity.pdbx_description
1 polymer ?
#
loop_
_entity_poly.entity_id
_entity_poly.type
_entity_poly.pdbx_seq_one_letter_code
_entity_poly.pdbx_strand_id
1 'polypeptide(L)'
;SGMKLLFRKSYGRSVYAALPALLTMLFAVACQDDEPQKWVDLRYKAEDAYILEATAPSPIRLQVKSTDPWRVYGLHDDWCTITPAEGTSGEIFDVEVCYSDNSALDDRIDTLIIRSDYWIGKWIQVRQKGIAYLDLEDADNVELLQTGSSGSFKIRSNQDWSVRLGENASWLNVSSDLAGSGDGEIAFSAGENKGERRYADLVICDRHGETVHVVTVAQVGVQLDPAE
;
A
#
# COMPACT_ATOMS: atom_id res chain seq x y z
N SER A 1 -16.43 -2.76 -48.38
CA SER A 1 -16.27 -1.88 -49.51
C SER A 1 -14.90 -1.25 -49.46
N GLY A 2 -14.05 -1.79 -50.24
CA GLY A 2 -12.69 -1.52 -50.46
C GLY A 2 -12.42 -0.49 -51.51
N MET A 3 -11.27 0.06 -51.51
CA MET A 3 -10.68 0.59 -52.73
C MET A 3 -9.16 0.56 -52.66
N LYS A 4 -8.61 -0.29 -53.54
CA LYS A 4 -7.22 -0.30 -54.00
C LYS A 4 -7.05 0.74 -55.09
N LEU A 5 -5.90 1.40 -55.17
CA LEU A 5 -5.34 2.00 -56.38
C LEU A 5 -3.82 2.05 -56.21
N LEU A 6 -3.08 1.24 -56.79
CA LEU A 6 -2.52 1.06 -58.13
C LEU A 6 -1.50 2.13 -58.56
N PHE A 7 -0.32 1.60 -58.74
CA PHE A 7 0.89 2.12 -59.36
C PHE A 7 0.70 2.87 -60.67
N ARG A 8 1.58 3.82 -60.92
CA ARG A 8 2.08 4.05 -62.27
C ARG A 8 3.53 4.54 -62.33
N LYS A 9 4.33 3.72 -62.96
CA LYS A 9 5.71 3.96 -63.41
C LYS A 9 5.69 4.84 -64.67
N SER A 10 6.61 5.80 -64.77
CA SER A 10 6.93 6.40 -66.05
C SER A 10 8.44 6.56 -66.19
N TYR A 11 8.96 5.90 -67.21
CA TYR A 11 10.35 6.01 -67.70
C TYR A 11 10.50 7.23 -68.60
N GLY A 12 11.63 7.94 -68.49
CA GLY A 12 12.09 8.93 -69.45
C GLY A 12 13.61 9.07 -69.42
N ARG A 13 14.25 8.42 -70.35
CA ARG A 13 15.68 8.61 -70.65
C ARG A 13 15.92 9.98 -71.30
N SER A 14 16.95 10.69 -70.91
CA SER A 14 17.69 11.51 -71.87
C SER A 14 19.14 11.61 -71.42
N VAL A 15 20.01 11.32 -72.37
CA VAL A 15 21.46 11.31 -72.30
C VAL A 15 21.96 12.65 -72.80
N TYR A 16 22.82 13.36 -72.08
CA TYR A 16 23.82 14.25 -72.67
C TYR A 16 25.10 14.27 -71.82
N ALA A 17 26.18 14.31 -72.54
CA ALA A 17 27.55 14.04 -72.17
C ALA A 17 28.30 15.19 -71.48
N ALA A 18 29.23 14.76 -70.65
CA ALA A 18 30.59 15.24 -70.39
C ALA A 18 30.92 16.72 -70.16
N LEU A 19 31.52 16.98 -68.99
CA LEU A 19 32.88 17.54 -68.84
C LEU A 19 33.30 17.55 -67.36
N PRO A 20 34.54 17.24 -66.98
CA PRO A 20 34.95 17.08 -65.60
C PRO A 20 35.35 18.44 -64.98
N ALA A 21 34.52 18.91 -64.07
CA ALA A 21 34.95 19.96 -63.14
C ALA A 21 35.53 19.25 -61.89
N LEU A 22 36.84 19.36 -61.72
CA LEU A 22 37.57 18.91 -60.57
C LEU A 22 37.17 19.77 -59.36
N LEU A 23 36.07 19.35 -58.69
CA LEU A 23 35.66 19.96 -57.43
C LEU A 23 36.31 19.15 -56.33
N THR A 24 37.41 19.68 -55.82
CA THR A 24 38.00 19.23 -54.56
C THR A 24 36.96 19.41 -53.43
N MET A 25 36.17 18.36 -53.16
CA MET A 25 35.45 18.28 -51.92
C MET A 25 36.43 18.14 -50.76
N LEU A 26 36.65 19.25 -50.06
CA LEU A 26 37.14 19.18 -48.70
C LEU A 26 36.05 18.40 -47.92
N PHE A 27 36.31 17.13 -47.67
CA PHE A 27 35.66 16.43 -46.58
C PHE A 27 36.16 17.09 -45.31
N ALA A 28 35.39 18.06 -44.81
CA ALA A 28 35.41 18.35 -43.39
C ALA A 28 34.95 17.06 -42.70
N VAL A 29 35.90 16.24 -42.28
CA VAL A 29 35.68 15.24 -41.26
C VAL A 29 35.28 16.07 -40.04
N ALA A 30 33.97 16.27 -39.84
CA ALA A 30 33.49 16.61 -38.54
C ALA A 30 33.90 15.42 -37.68
N CYS A 31 34.96 15.62 -36.87
CA CYS A 31 35.10 14.81 -35.68
C CYS A 31 33.77 14.98 -34.92
N GLN A 32 32.86 14.05 -35.12
CA GLN A 32 31.95 13.76 -34.06
C GLN A 32 32.88 13.31 -32.93
N ASP A 33 33.05 14.18 -31.96
CA ASP A 33 33.46 13.76 -30.65
C ASP A 33 32.35 12.76 -30.21
N ASP A 34 32.58 11.49 -30.55
CA ASP A 34 31.92 10.39 -29.85
C ASP A 34 32.44 10.50 -28.40
N GLU A 35 31.83 11.39 -27.64
CA GLU A 35 31.90 11.27 -26.18
C GLU A 35 31.55 9.82 -25.89
N PRO A 36 32.42 9.04 -25.26
CA PRO A 36 32.14 7.65 -24.95
C PRO A 36 30.84 7.66 -24.17
N GLN A 37 29.82 6.97 -24.72
CA GLN A 37 28.54 6.86 -24.08
C GLN A 37 28.79 6.40 -22.66
N LYS A 38 28.65 7.33 -21.71
CA LYS A 38 28.98 7.13 -20.32
C LYS A 38 27.90 6.21 -19.77
N TRP A 39 28.21 4.92 -19.68
CA TRP A 39 27.31 3.94 -19.08
C TRP A 39 27.16 4.29 -17.60
N VAL A 40 26.02 4.83 -17.24
CA VAL A 40 25.66 5.09 -15.84
C VAL A 40 25.33 3.75 -15.21
N ASP A 41 26.20 3.25 -14.36
CA ASP A 41 25.96 2.05 -13.56
C ASP A 41 25.53 2.50 -12.16
N LEU A 42 24.22 2.64 -11.98
CA LEU A 42 23.62 2.88 -10.68
C LEU A 42 23.16 1.54 -10.11
N ARG A 43 23.85 1.07 -9.08
CA ARG A 43 23.52 -0.15 -8.33
C ARG A 43 23.02 0.21 -6.95
N TYR A 44 22.07 -0.57 -6.47
CA TYR A 44 21.49 -0.39 -5.15
C TYR A 44 21.14 -1.74 -4.53
N LYS A 45 21.16 -1.78 -3.20
CA LYS A 45 20.57 -2.87 -2.41
C LYS A 45 19.49 -2.26 -1.54
N ALA A 46 18.25 -2.55 -1.87
CA ALA A 46 17.06 -2.08 -1.16
C ALA A 46 15.89 -3.01 -1.47
N GLU A 47 14.95 -3.12 -0.57
CA GLU A 47 13.67 -3.78 -0.83
C GLU A 47 12.80 -2.91 -1.76
N ASP A 48 11.72 -3.48 -2.28
CA ASP A 48 10.76 -2.75 -3.13
C ASP A 48 9.81 -1.90 -2.30
N ALA A 49 9.55 -2.32 -1.07
CA ALA A 49 8.69 -1.62 -0.14
C ALA A 49 9.10 -1.88 1.31
N TYR A 50 8.78 -0.93 2.18
CA TYR A 50 8.96 -1.03 3.63
C TYR A 50 7.65 -0.69 4.34
N ILE A 51 7.39 -1.41 5.43
CA ILE A 51 6.32 -1.10 6.37
C ILE A 51 6.98 -0.75 7.71
N LEU A 52 6.70 0.45 8.19
CA LEU A 52 7.26 0.99 9.43
C LEU A 52 6.17 1.07 10.50
N GLU A 53 6.59 0.92 11.76
CA GLU A 53 5.71 1.17 12.89
C GLU A 53 5.42 2.68 13.04
N ALA A 54 4.32 3.00 13.71
CA ALA A 54 3.91 4.38 13.94
C ALA A 54 4.91 5.15 14.80
N THR A 55 5.39 4.49 15.87
CA THR A 55 6.31 5.07 16.85
C THR A 55 7.65 4.35 16.83
N ALA A 56 8.72 5.10 17.02
CA ALA A 56 10.11 4.61 17.03
C ALA A 56 10.42 3.66 15.85
N PRO A 57 10.11 4.06 14.60
CA PRO A 57 10.31 3.17 13.45
C PRO A 57 11.78 2.83 13.29
N SER A 58 12.05 1.57 12.94
CA SER A 58 13.42 1.15 12.66
C SER A 58 13.93 1.84 11.40
N PRO A 59 15.20 2.31 11.39
CA PRO A 59 15.80 2.91 10.20
C PRO A 59 15.81 1.96 9.01
N ILE A 60 15.53 2.50 7.83
CA ILE A 60 15.71 1.78 6.56
C ILE A 60 17.20 1.91 6.18
N ARG A 61 17.81 0.79 5.84
CA ARG A 61 19.22 0.74 5.41
C ARG A 61 19.32 0.34 3.96
N LEU A 62 19.97 1.20 3.19
CA LEU A 62 20.16 1.04 1.76
C LEU A 62 21.66 1.03 1.46
N GLN A 63 22.04 0.41 0.33
CA GLN A 63 23.38 0.56 -0.23
C GLN A 63 23.28 1.13 -1.63
N VAL A 64 24.09 2.11 -1.93
CA VAL A 64 24.13 2.77 -3.24
C VAL A 64 25.57 2.80 -3.75
N LYS A 65 25.74 2.42 -5.01
CA LYS A 65 26.98 2.58 -5.77
C LYS A 65 26.65 3.14 -7.14
N SER A 66 27.38 4.16 -7.58
CA SER A 66 27.13 4.77 -8.89
C SER A 66 28.46 5.16 -9.55
N THR A 67 28.48 5.21 -10.86
CA THR A 67 29.57 5.79 -11.65
C THR A 67 29.49 7.31 -11.75
N ASP A 68 28.36 7.88 -11.35
CA ASP A 68 28.08 9.32 -11.34
C ASP A 68 27.61 9.78 -9.97
N PRO A 69 27.60 11.09 -9.69
CA PRO A 69 26.96 11.62 -8.49
C PRO A 69 25.53 11.11 -8.36
N TRP A 70 25.16 10.71 -7.17
CA TRP A 70 23.85 10.14 -6.86
C TRP A 70 23.24 10.84 -5.66
N ARG A 71 21.92 10.69 -5.53
CA ARG A 71 21.15 11.15 -4.37
C ARG A 71 20.02 10.20 -4.05
N VAL A 72 19.62 10.20 -2.78
CA VAL A 72 18.42 9.57 -2.25
C VAL A 72 17.56 10.65 -1.59
N TYR A 73 16.28 10.67 -1.87
CA TYR A 73 15.34 11.61 -1.26
C TYR A 73 13.94 10.98 -1.17
N GLY A 74 13.15 11.45 -0.19
CA GLY A 74 11.73 11.15 -0.09
C GLY A 74 10.90 12.19 -0.83
N LEU A 75 9.67 11.87 -1.19
CA LEU A 75 8.71 12.85 -1.69
C LEU A 75 8.18 13.72 -0.55
N HIS A 76 8.25 13.22 0.69
CA HIS A 76 7.89 13.91 1.93
C HIS A 76 9.15 14.06 2.82
N ASP A 77 9.99 15.03 2.50
CA ASP A 77 11.28 15.26 3.15
C ASP A 77 11.17 15.77 4.59
N ASP A 78 9.99 16.28 4.98
CA ASP A 78 9.65 16.65 6.35
C ASP A 78 9.42 15.44 7.27
N TRP A 79 9.24 14.23 6.72
CA TRP A 79 9.00 13.02 7.49
C TRP A 79 10.25 12.20 7.74
N CYS A 80 11.29 12.39 6.95
CA CYS A 80 12.49 11.56 7.03
C CYS A 80 13.79 12.37 7.00
N THR A 81 14.83 11.77 7.58
CA THR A 81 16.21 12.22 7.49
C THR A 81 17.03 11.15 6.82
N ILE A 82 17.82 11.51 5.82
CA ILE A 82 18.62 10.59 5.00
C ILE A 82 20.10 10.92 5.18
N THR A 83 20.92 9.92 5.53
CA THR A 83 22.34 10.10 5.79
C THR A 83 23.19 8.95 5.22
N PRO A 84 24.13 9.24 4.30
CA PRO A 84 24.21 10.43 3.48
C PRO A 84 23.07 10.50 2.46
N ALA A 85 22.56 11.70 2.17
CA ALA A 85 21.50 11.88 1.17
C ALA A 85 22.04 11.89 -0.27
N GLU A 86 23.34 12.12 -0.45
CA GLU A 86 24.00 12.17 -1.73
C GLU A 86 25.44 11.67 -1.61
N GLY A 87 26.04 11.32 -2.75
CA GLY A 87 27.43 10.87 -2.81
C GLY A 87 28.01 10.99 -4.20
N THR A 88 29.31 10.77 -4.27
CA THR A 88 30.08 10.80 -5.51
C THR A 88 30.22 9.40 -6.11
N SER A 89 30.82 9.33 -7.30
CA SER A 89 31.04 8.08 -8.02
C SER A 89 32.11 7.18 -7.36
N GLY A 90 31.97 5.88 -7.55
CA GLY A 90 32.99 4.86 -7.37
C GLY A 90 32.90 4.03 -6.10
N GLU A 91 32.49 4.55 -4.99
CA GLU A 91 32.40 3.85 -3.70
C GLU A 91 31.01 3.27 -3.44
N ILE A 92 30.92 2.32 -2.49
CA ILE A 92 29.66 1.84 -1.96
C ILE A 92 29.33 2.69 -0.73
N PHE A 93 28.17 3.27 -0.72
CA PHE A 93 27.66 4.07 0.40
C PHE A 93 26.55 3.30 1.13
N ASP A 94 26.69 3.17 2.44
CA ASP A 94 25.61 2.76 3.30
C ASP A 94 24.77 4.00 3.64
N VAL A 95 23.51 3.98 3.25
CA VAL A 95 22.56 5.08 3.44
C VAL A 95 21.54 4.65 4.50
N GLU A 96 21.38 5.47 5.51
CA GLU A 96 20.38 5.29 6.55
C GLU A 96 19.25 6.32 6.37
N VAL A 97 18.01 5.84 6.38
CA VAL A 97 16.79 6.67 6.31
C VAL A 97 16.01 6.49 7.58
N CYS A 98 15.89 7.56 8.36
CA CYS A 98 15.15 7.59 9.62
C CYS A 98 13.86 8.39 9.43
N TYR A 99 12.72 7.78 9.76
CA TYR A 99 11.42 8.44 9.75
C TYR A 99 11.06 8.94 11.15
N SER A 100 10.42 10.10 11.22
CA SER A 100 9.80 10.59 12.45
C SER A 100 8.58 9.75 12.83
N ASP A 101 8.12 9.83 14.08
CA ASP A 101 6.88 9.18 14.50
C ASP A 101 5.68 9.69 13.70
N ASN A 102 4.77 8.78 13.37
CA ASN A 102 3.47 9.11 12.82
C ASN A 102 2.45 9.18 13.97
N SER A 103 2.09 10.37 14.37
CA SER A 103 1.08 10.61 15.43
C SER A 103 -0.35 10.68 14.90
N ALA A 104 -0.54 10.54 13.60
CA ALA A 104 -1.88 10.50 12.99
C ALA A 104 -2.54 9.14 13.20
N LEU A 105 -3.87 9.11 13.21
CA LEU A 105 -4.61 7.85 13.26
C LEU A 105 -4.39 7.01 12.01
N ASP A 106 -4.24 7.67 10.85
CA ASP A 106 -4.03 7.00 9.56
C ASP A 106 -2.57 6.70 9.28
N ASP A 107 -2.39 5.64 8.48
CA ASP A 107 -1.13 5.38 7.84
C ASP A 107 -0.73 6.53 6.92
N ARG A 108 0.57 6.74 6.77
CA ARG A 108 1.12 7.65 5.77
C ARG A 108 2.02 6.91 4.80
N ILE A 109 2.09 7.40 3.58
CA ILE A 109 2.86 6.79 2.49
C ILE A 109 3.85 7.80 1.96
N ASP A 110 5.09 7.38 1.83
CA ASP A 110 6.15 8.11 1.17
C ASP A 110 6.75 7.25 0.05
N THR A 111 7.51 7.89 -0.83
CA THR A 111 8.29 7.22 -1.87
C THR A 111 9.72 7.72 -1.82
N LEU A 112 10.64 6.84 -1.46
CA LEU A 112 12.06 7.11 -1.58
C LEU A 112 12.50 6.90 -3.02
N ILE A 113 13.31 7.81 -3.52
CA ILE A 113 13.85 7.77 -4.88
C ILE A 113 15.37 7.73 -4.82
N ILE A 114 15.97 6.70 -5.41
CA ILE A 114 17.40 6.60 -5.64
C ILE A 114 17.65 7.00 -7.08
N ARG A 115 18.48 8.02 -7.32
CA ARG A 115 18.82 8.47 -8.67
C ARG A 115 20.25 8.96 -8.78
N SER A 116 20.79 8.93 -10.01
CA SER A 116 21.94 9.73 -10.43
C SER A 116 21.46 10.95 -11.24
N ASP A 117 22.38 11.78 -11.68
CA ASP A 117 22.03 12.96 -12.51
C ASP A 117 21.40 12.56 -13.85
N TYR A 118 21.68 11.36 -14.35
CA TYR A 118 21.22 10.87 -15.65
C TYR A 118 20.19 9.76 -15.59
N TRP A 119 19.97 9.13 -14.40
CA TRP A 119 19.13 7.93 -14.29
C TRP A 119 18.38 7.85 -12.97
N ILE A 120 17.08 7.55 -13.06
CA ILE A 120 16.29 7.15 -11.88
C ILE A 120 16.48 5.65 -11.70
N GLY A 121 17.15 5.27 -10.62
CA GLY A 121 17.48 3.87 -10.35
C GLY A 121 16.32 3.09 -9.75
N LYS A 122 15.72 3.60 -8.68
CA LYS A 122 14.67 2.89 -7.96
C LYS A 122 13.70 3.83 -7.26
N TRP A 123 12.46 3.39 -7.23
CA TRP A 123 11.39 3.94 -6.41
C TRP A 123 11.05 2.89 -5.36
N ILE A 124 11.02 3.28 -4.09
CA ILE A 124 10.79 2.43 -2.95
C ILE A 124 9.59 2.99 -2.21
N GLN A 125 8.53 2.18 -2.10
CA GLN A 125 7.35 2.60 -1.36
C GLN A 125 7.59 2.40 0.14
N VAL A 126 7.31 3.42 0.93
CA VAL A 126 7.36 3.36 2.39
C VAL A 126 5.96 3.64 2.93
N ARG A 127 5.41 2.68 3.65
CA ARG A 127 4.17 2.82 4.41
C ARG A 127 4.50 2.85 5.88
N GLN A 128 4.17 3.93 6.57
CA GLN A 128 4.28 4.00 8.02
C GLN A 128 2.89 3.93 8.63
N LYS A 129 2.69 3.00 9.56
CA LYS A 129 1.43 2.81 10.25
C LYS A 129 1.01 4.08 10.99
N GLY A 130 -0.29 4.29 11.11
CA GLY A 130 -0.88 5.24 12.04
C GLY A 130 -1.01 4.63 13.44
N ILE A 131 -1.43 5.44 14.38
CA ILE A 131 -1.63 5.03 15.78
C ILE A 131 -3.05 4.53 16.06
N ALA A 132 -3.89 4.37 15.04
CA ALA A 132 -5.25 3.86 15.20
C ALA A 132 -5.21 2.41 15.70
N TYR A 133 -6.02 2.13 16.70
CA TYR A 133 -6.29 0.78 17.17
C TYR A 133 -7.79 0.58 17.44
N LEU A 134 -8.24 -0.66 17.33
CA LEU A 134 -9.56 -1.13 17.71
C LEU A 134 -9.42 -2.59 18.11
N ASP A 135 -9.55 -2.86 19.40
CA ASP A 135 -9.44 -4.17 20.03
C ASP A 135 -10.72 -4.51 20.81
N LEU A 136 -10.91 -5.77 21.14
CA LEU A 136 -12.05 -6.24 21.91
C LEU A 136 -11.59 -6.90 23.21
N GLU A 137 -12.38 -6.70 24.29
CA GLU A 137 -12.26 -7.42 25.54
C GLU A 137 -13.58 -8.16 25.84
N ASP A 138 -13.47 -9.35 26.41
CA ASP A 138 -14.61 -10.20 26.77
C ASP A 138 -15.49 -10.65 25.58
N ALA A 139 -14.91 -10.68 24.37
CA ALA A 139 -15.63 -11.00 23.14
C ALA A 139 -15.51 -12.48 22.73
N ASP A 140 -14.71 -13.27 23.43
CA ASP A 140 -14.49 -14.68 23.12
C ASP A 140 -15.59 -15.54 23.74
N ASN A 141 -16.12 -16.50 22.94
CA ASN A 141 -17.09 -17.52 23.39
C ASN A 141 -18.34 -16.94 24.08
N VAL A 142 -18.92 -15.88 23.53
CA VAL A 142 -20.14 -15.29 24.08
C VAL A 142 -21.33 -16.24 23.88
N GLU A 143 -21.80 -16.82 24.98
CA GLU A 143 -22.90 -17.76 24.95
C GLU A 143 -24.05 -17.31 25.87
N LEU A 144 -25.25 -17.27 25.35
CA LEU A 144 -26.50 -16.95 26.07
C LEU A 144 -27.25 -18.24 26.46
N LEU A 145 -27.92 -18.19 27.59
CA LEU A 145 -28.74 -19.31 28.08
C LEU A 145 -29.97 -19.53 27.19
N GLN A 146 -30.41 -20.78 27.16
CA GLN A 146 -31.62 -21.17 26.45
C GLN A 146 -32.87 -20.40 26.95
N THR A 147 -33.00 -20.19 28.29
CA THR A 147 -34.11 -19.45 28.90
C THR A 147 -34.06 -17.94 28.66
N GLY A 148 -33.01 -17.45 28.01
CA GLY A 148 -32.72 -16.05 27.83
C GLY A 148 -31.73 -15.52 28.86
N SER A 149 -30.87 -14.62 28.41
CA SER A 149 -29.91 -13.90 29.26
C SER A 149 -29.39 -12.66 28.52
N SER A 150 -28.54 -11.91 29.20
CA SER A 150 -27.82 -10.77 28.63
C SER A 150 -26.33 -11.05 28.62
N GLY A 151 -25.61 -10.37 27.72
CA GLY A 151 -24.19 -10.38 27.63
C GLY A 151 -23.67 -9.03 27.15
N SER A 152 -22.38 -8.82 27.25
CA SER A 152 -21.69 -7.66 26.69
C SER A 152 -20.26 -8.00 26.37
N PHE A 153 -19.64 -7.18 25.52
CA PHE A 153 -18.20 -7.13 25.32
C PHE A 153 -17.76 -5.65 25.20
N LYS A 154 -16.48 -5.40 25.47
CA LYS A 154 -15.94 -4.04 25.42
C LYS A 154 -15.17 -3.82 24.13
N ILE A 155 -15.26 -2.61 23.62
CA ILE A 155 -14.42 -2.07 22.56
C ILE A 155 -13.37 -1.17 23.20
N ARG A 156 -12.09 -1.41 22.85
CA ARG A 156 -10.95 -0.55 23.19
C ARG A 156 -10.47 0.12 21.92
N SER A 157 -10.60 1.41 21.83
CA SER A 157 -10.29 2.14 20.60
C SER A 157 -9.85 3.58 20.88
N ASN A 158 -9.03 4.13 19.98
CA ASN A 158 -8.75 5.56 19.91
C ASN A 158 -9.35 6.23 18.67
N GLN A 159 -10.26 5.52 17.99
CA GLN A 159 -10.92 5.99 16.76
C GLN A 159 -12.43 5.77 16.82
N ASP A 160 -13.13 6.29 15.81
CA ASP A 160 -14.54 6.00 15.60
C ASP A 160 -14.72 4.54 15.19
N TRP A 161 -15.84 3.97 15.60
CA TRP A 161 -16.19 2.59 15.26
C TRP A 161 -17.71 2.46 15.06
N SER A 162 -18.10 1.40 14.36
CA SER A 162 -19.51 1.02 14.21
C SER A 162 -19.68 -0.49 14.27
N VAL A 163 -20.90 -0.92 14.64
CA VAL A 163 -21.28 -2.33 14.68
C VAL A 163 -22.44 -2.57 13.72
N ARG A 164 -22.27 -3.54 12.86
CA ARG A 164 -23.34 -4.02 11.96
C ARG A 164 -23.82 -5.37 12.45
N LEU A 165 -25.14 -5.56 12.49
CA LEU A 165 -25.76 -6.84 12.82
C LEU A 165 -25.78 -7.71 11.56
N GLY A 166 -25.35 -8.96 11.68
CA GLY A 166 -25.49 -9.96 10.63
C GLY A 166 -26.97 -10.30 10.35
N GLU A 167 -27.22 -10.86 9.18
CA GLU A 167 -28.58 -11.26 8.76
C GLU A 167 -29.21 -12.29 9.73
N ASN A 168 -28.40 -13.07 10.42
CA ASN A 168 -28.76 -14.08 11.40
C ASN A 168 -29.03 -13.50 12.81
N ALA A 169 -28.89 -12.18 13.02
CA ALA A 169 -28.96 -11.55 14.34
C ALA A 169 -30.36 -11.03 14.73
N SER A 170 -31.41 -11.30 13.97
CA SER A 170 -32.76 -10.77 14.19
C SER A 170 -33.40 -11.15 15.55
N TRP A 171 -32.87 -12.18 16.19
CA TRP A 171 -33.35 -12.65 17.52
C TRP A 171 -32.61 -11.99 18.69
N LEU A 172 -31.45 -11.32 18.40
CA LEU A 172 -30.64 -10.66 19.39
C LEU A 172 -31.10 -9.20 19.55
N ASN A 173 -31.39 -8.79 20.77
CA ASN A 173 -31.68 -7.41 21.08
C ASN A 173 -30.43 -6.71 21.56
N VAL A 174 -29.89 -5.77 20.75
CA VAL A 174 -28.76 -4.94 21.14
C VAL A 174 -29.27 -3.65 21.76
N SER A 175 -28.88 -3.39 23.00
CA SER A 175 -29.41 -2.29 23.81
C SER A 175 -28.46 -1.09 23.88
N SER A 176 -27.20 -1.24 23.45
CA SER A 176 -26.23 -0.17 23.35
C SER A 176 -26.29 0.55 22.01
N ASP A 177 -25.59 1.68 21.91
CA ASP A 177 -25.36 2.33 20.64
C ASP A 177 -24.51 1.41 19.75
N LEU A 178 -24.81 1.42 18.45
CA LEU A 178 -24.11 0.64 17.43
C LEU A 178 -22.97 1.44 16.75
N ALA A 179 -22.63 2.59 17.27
CA ALA A 179 -21.51 3.40 16.85
C ALA A 179 -20.99 4.24 18.00
N GLY A 180 -19.71 4.54 18.00
CA GLY A 180 -19.08 5.34 19.03
C GLY A 180 -17.70 5.83 18.62
N SER A 181 -17.05 6.54 19.53
CA SER A 181 -15.67 7.03 19.39
C SER A 181 -14.92 6.73 20.67
N GLY A 182 -13.70 6.18 20.54
CA GLY A 182 -12.92 5.73 21.70
C GLY A 182 -13.46 4.43 22.28
N ASP A 183 -13.21 4.23 23.57
CA ASP A 183 -13.67 3.04 24.29
C ASP A 183 -15.22 2.97 24.33
N GLY A 184 -15.78 1.75 24.26
CA GLY A 184 -17.20 1.49 24.28
C GLY A 184 -17.56 0.13 24.84
N GLU A 185 -18.86 -0.13 24.93
CA GLU A 185 -19.40 -1.43 25.32
C GLU A 185 -20.60 -1.77 24.43
N ILE A 186 -20.65 -3.00 23.95
CA ILE A 186 -21.81 -3.53 23.24
C ILE A 186 -22.53 -4.49 24.16
N ALA A 187 -23.74 -4.07 24.58
CA ALA A 187 -24.61 -4.85 25.43
C ALA A 187 -25.79 -5.40 24.61
N PHE A 188 -26.13 -6.65 24.85
CA PHE A 188 -27.19 -7.34 24.13
C PHE A 188 -27.91 -8.36 25.04
N SER A 189 -29.07 -8.78 24.61
CA SER A 189 -29.88 -9.78 25.31
C SER A 189 -30.66 -10.60 24.32
N ALA A 190 -31.12 -11.76 24.77
CA ALA A 190 -32.06 -12.58 24.05
C ALA A 190 -33.12 -13.13 24.99
N GLY A 191 -34.35 -13.29 24.47
CA GLY A 191 -35.38 -14.06 25.12
C GLY A 191 -35.17 -15.56 25.00
N GLU A 192 -36.14 -16.36 25.50
CA GLU A 192 -36.10 -17.81 25.43
C GLU A 192 -35.94 -18.33 24.00
N ASN A 193 -35.03 -19.28 23.82
CA ASN A 193 -34.88 -20.03 22.58
C ASN A 193 -35.64 -21.36 22.64
N LYS A 194 -36.73 -21.46 21.88
CA LYS A 194 -37.59 -22.66 21.79
C LYS A 194 -37.17 -23.62 20.67
N GLY A 195 -36.14 -23.29 19.95
CA GLY A 195 -35.61 -24.08 18.84
C GLY A 195 -34.20 -24.61 19.11
N GLU A 196 -33.51 -24.93 18.03
CA GLU A 196 -32.11 -25.36 18.05
C GLU A 196 -31.18 -24.23 18.48
N ARG A 197 -29.91 -24.60 18.78
CA ARG A 197 -28.83 -23.65 19.02
C ARG A 197 -28.74 -22.66 17.83
N ARG A 198 -28.63 -21.36 18.13
CA ARG A 198 -28.57 -20.31 17.12
C ARG A 198 -27.40 -19.38 17.34
N TYR A 199 -27.02 -18.69 16.30
CA TYR A 199 -25.87 -17.81 16.27
C TYR A 199 -26.24 -16.46 15.69
N ALA A 200 -25.58 -15.41 16.15
CA ALA A 200 -25.68 -14.05 15.60
C ALA A 200 -24.31 -13.46 15.49
N ASP A 201 -24.03 -12.84 14.34
CA ASP A 201 -22.77 -12.16 14.11
C ASP A 201 -22.92 -10.65 14.32
N LEU A 202 -22.00 -10.09 15.09
CA LEU A 202 -21.81 -8.66 15.30
C LEU A 202 -20.50 -8.29 14.59
N VAL A 203 -20.60 -7.49 13.51
CA VAL A 203 -19.47 -7.09 12.67
C VAL A 203 -19.01 -5.73 13.11
N ILE A 204 -17.83 -5.65 13.71
CA ILE A 204 -17.23 -4.43 14.22
C ILE A 204 -16.37 -3.83 13.11
N CYS A 205 -16.65 -2.57 12.77
CA CYS A 205 -15.99 -1.82 11.73
C CYS A 205 -15.23 -0.62 12.31
N ASP A 206 -14.11 -0.31 11.69
CA ASP A 206 -13.34 0.89 11.99
C ASP A 206 -14.01 2.17 11.44
N ARG A 207 -13.35 3.30 11.60
CA ARG A 207 -13.79 4.62 11.12
C ARG A 207 -13.94 4.71 9.59
N HIS A 208 -13.31 3.81 8.82
CA HIS A 208 -13.44 3.72 7.36
C HIS A 208 -14.57 2.79 6.94
N GLY A 209 -15.23 2.12 7.90
CA GLY A 209 -16.26 1.13 7.65
C GLY A 209 -15.71 -0.25 7.27
N GLU A 210 -14.39 -0.44 7.40
CA GLU A 210 -13.74 -1.72 7.14
C GLU A 210 -13.95 -2.66 8.33
N THR A 211 -14.19 -3.93 8.04
CA THR A 211 -14.39 -4.94 9.08
C THR A 211 -13.07 -5.27 9.78
N VAL A 212 -13.02 -5.04 11.09
CA VAL A 212 -11.85 -5.35 11.93
C VAL A 212 -12.06 -6.64 12.71
N HIS A 213 -13.25 -6.81 13.32
CA HIS A 213 -13.60 -7.99 14.10
C HIS A 213 -15.01 -8.50 13.76
N VAL A 214 -15.24 -9.79 14.03
CA VAL A 214 -16.56 -10.40 14.02
C VAL A 214 -16.74 -11.17 15.32
N VAL A 215 -17.74 -10.77 16.11
CA VAL A 215 -18.11 -11.46 17.35
C VAL A 215 -19.34 -12.31 17.07
N THR A 216 -19.21 -13.62 17.22
CA THR A 216 -20.34 -14.56 17.10
C THR A 216 -20.93 -14.83 18.48
N VAL A 217 -22.17 -14.39 18.69
CA VAL A 217 -22.94 -14.69 19.88
C VAL A 217 -23.74 -15.97 19.64
N ALA A 218 -23.55 -16.95 20.49
CA ALA A 218 -24.34 -18.18 20.48
C ALA A 218 -25.45 -18.13 21.51
N GLN A 219 -26.59 -18.79 21.24
CA GLN A 219 -27.57 -19.10 22.25
C GLN A 219 -27.92 -20.60 22.25
N VAL A 220 -27.88 -21.20 23.42
CA VAL A 220 -28.19 -22.63 23.61
C VAL A 220 -29.66 -22.89 23.15
N GLY A 221 -29.85 -23.98 22.46
CA GLY A 221 -31.17 -24.46 22.04
C GLY A 221 -31.82 -25.40 23.08
N VAL A 222 -33.05 -25.81 22.80
CA VAL A 222 -33.73 -26.84 23.60
C VAL A 222 -32.98 -28.15 23.44
N GLN A 223 -32.56 -28.77 24.54
CA GLN A 223 -32.11 -30.16 24.51
C GLN A 223 -33.34 -31.05 24.27
N LEU A 224 -33.38 -31.69 23.13
CA LEU A 224 -34.34 -32.77 22.90
C LEU A 224 -33.79 -33.97 23.70
N ASP A 225 -34.56 -34.43 24.69
CA ASP A 225 -34.28 -35.72 25.30
C ASP A 225 -34.28 -36.77 24.18
N PRO A 226 -33.22 -37.63 24.10
CA PRO A 226 -33.30 -38.74 23.19
C PRO A 226 -34.57 -39.54 23.57
N ALA A 227 -35.47 -39.70 22.61
CA ALA A 227 -36.73 -40.42 22.81
C ALA A 227 -36.46 -41.75 23.51
N GLU A 228 -37.16 -42.00 24.65
CA GLU A 228 -37.24 -43.30 25.29
C GLU A 228 -37.70 -44.40 24.33
#